data_8af2291968d36b784b468c551bc05b33
#
_entry.id   8af2291968d36b784b468c551bc05b33
#
_cell.length_a   1.000
_cell.length_b   1.000
_cell.length_c   1.000
_cell.angle_alpha   90.00
_cell.angle_beta   90.00
_cell.angle_gamma   90.00
#
_symmetry.space_group_name_H-M   'P 1'
#
loop_
_entity.id
_entity.type
_entity.pdbx_description
1 polymer ?
#
loop_
_entity_poly.entity_id
_entity_poly.type
_entity_poly.pdbx_seq_one_letter_code
_entity_poly.pdbx_strand_id
1 'polypeptide(L)'
;VAKAKPLPVILLLDTSASMNIVVNPDEVVRTGRTGIVEGQPVEYVSGGKSRIDVLNEAVRRMLGTLTKEASQANEFLVAVVTFGGTAVLKQAPVPASAFKYTDSHADGGTPLGAAIDVAKSLIEDREQIPSRAYRPLVVLVSDGEPTDSWELKLASFIQDGRSAKCDRMALGIGEEATGGRGRATLERFIAGTEHKVFEAKDAGEVHNFFKFVTMSVVSRSLSQNPNLVPPDATLKPPTPATAASKAVPAAPAVPEPSKSAAAAPAASSPAPSPSATTTDPEKEDIYW
;
A
#
# COMPACT_ATOMS: atom_id res chain seq x y z
N VAL A 1 -21.61 18.25 27.67
CA VAL A 1 -20.90 18.58 26.40
C VAL A 1 -21.29 17.53 25.38
N ALA A 2 -21.83 17.94 24.21
CA ALA A 2 -22.21 17.03 23.16
C ALA A 2 -20.93 16.32 22.64
N LYS A 3 -20.98 14.99 22.60
CA LYS A 3 -19.85 14.19 22.07
C LYS A 3 -19.69 14.46 20.57
N ALA A 4 -18.48 14.71 20.10
CA ALA A 4 -18.17 14.92 18.69
C ALA A 4 -18.75 13.79 17.82
N LYS A 5 -19.18 14.13 16.61
CA LYS A 5 -19.54 13.13 15.61
C LYS A 5 -18.25 12.54 15.04
N PRO A 6 -18.05 11.22 15.14
CA PRO A 6 -16.83 10.63 14.61
C PRO A 6 -16.83 10.59 13.08
N LEU A 7 -15.66 10.77 12.49
CA LEU A 7 -15.38 10.50 11.08
C LEU A 7 -14.66 9.15 10.95
N PRO A 8 -15.34 8.09 10.47
CA PRO A 8 -14.73 6.78 10.31
C PRO A 8 -13.79 6.74 9.10
N VAL A 9 -12.61 6.16 9.29
CA VAL A 9 -11.61 5.86 8.26
C VAL A 9 -11.29 4.38 8.33
N ILE A 10 -11.56 3.65 7.26
CA ILE A 10 -11.36 2.21 7.17
C ILE A 10 -10.29 1.94 6.14
N LEU A 11 -9.18 1.36 6.57
CA LEU A 11 -8.06 1.01 5.72
C LEU A 11 -8.17 -0.48 5.34
N LEU A 12 -8.24 -0.76 4.03
CA LEU A 12 -8.12 -2.10 3.44
C LEU A 12 -6.69 -2.20 2.89
N LEU A 13 -5.84 -2.93 3.58
CA LEU A 13 -4.41 -3.00 3.31
C LEU A 13 -4.05 -4.38 2.76
N ASP A 14 -3.56 -4.41 1.54
CA ASP A 14 -2.98 -5.60 0.95
C ASP A 14 -1.73 -6.01 1.74
N THR A 15 -1.70 -7.27 2.09
CA THR A 15 -0.57 -7.92 2.76
C THR A 15 -0.24 -9.26 2.07
N SER A 16 -0.52 -9.36 0.76
CA SER A 16 -0.15 -10.50 -0.07
C SER A 16 1.38 -10.62 -0.23
N ALA A 17 1.84 -11.76 -0.71
CA ALA A 17 3.27 -12.06 -0.81
C ALA A 17 4.02 -11.07 -1.71
N SER A 18 3.38 -10.52 -2.75
CA SER A 18 3.93 -9.48 -3.63
C SER A 18 4.29 -8.19 -2.91
N MET A 19 3.66 -7.91 -1.76
CA MET A 19 4.02 -6.76 -0.92
C MET A 19 5.42 -6.86 -0.28
N ASN A 20 6.11 -8.00 -0.38
CA ASN A 20 7.53 -8.13 -0.03
C ASN A 20 8.48 -7.59 -1.10
N ILE A 21 7.98 -7.22 -2.30
CA ILE A 21 8.81 -6.64 -3.35
C ILE A 21 9.39 -5.31 -2.89
N VAL A 22 10.68 -5.12 -3.17
CA VAL A 22 11.41 -3.90 -2.80
C VAL A 22 11.00 -2.74 -3.69
N VAL A 23 10.74 -1.58 -3.08
CA VAL A 23 10.27 -0.37 -3.79
C VAL A 23 11.42 0.38 -4.46
N ASN A 24 12.62 0.34 -3.88
CA ASN A 24 13.81 1.05 -4.39
C ASN A 24 14.90 0.05 -4.81
N PRO A 25 14.91 -0.42 -6.06
CA PRO A 25 15.83 -1.47 -6.51
C PRO A 25 17.31 -1.06 -6.46
N ASP A 26 17.63 0.22 -6.46
CA ASP A 26 19.00 0.72 -6.43
C ASP A 26 19.69 0.58 -5.04
N GLU A 27 18.90 0.27 -4.00
CA GLU A 27 19.38 0.15 -2.61
C GLU A 27 19.60 -1.30 -2.17
N VAL A 28 19.55 -2.26 -3.11
CA VAL A 28 19.57 -3.69 -2.78
C VAL A 28 20.85 -4.39 -3.23
N VAL A 29 21.21 -5.46 -2.53
CA VAL A 29 22.24 -6.41 -2.91
C VAL A 29 21.57 -7.67 -3.43
N ARG A 30 21.86 -8.07 -4.66
CA ARG A 30 21.33 -9.29 -5.28
C ARG A 30 21.95 -10.52 -4.63
N THR A 31 21.11 -11.48 -4.22
CA THR A 31 21.59 -12.71 -3.55
C THR A 31 21.88 -13.83 -4.56
N GLY A 32 21.43 -13.71 -5.81
CA GLY A 32 21.49 -14.76 -6.84
C GLY A 32 20.50 -15.90 -6.61
N ARG A 33 19.66 -15.84 -5.56
CA ARG A 33 18.59 -16.81 -5.31
C ARG A 33 17.33 -16.37 -6.05
N THR A 34 16.64 -17.32 -6.66
CA THR A 34 15.38 -17.07 -7.39
C THR A 34 14.24 -17.88 -6.78
N GLY A 35 13.00 -17.39 -6.96
CA GLY A 35 11.78 -18.05 -6.53
C GLY A 35 10.61 -17.69 -7.41
N ILE A 36 9.41 -18.10 -7.01
CA ILE A 36 8.15 -17.74 -7.67
C ILE A 36 7.23 -17.15 -6.62
N VAL A 37 6.72 -15.94 -6.89
CA VAL A 37 5.72 -15.25 -6.07
C VAL A 37 4.52 -14.93 -6.95
N GLU A 38 3.34 -15.42 -6.56
CA GLU A 38 2.09 -15.26 -7.33
C GLU A 38 2.21 -15.67 -8.82
N GLY A 39 3.02 -16.70 -9.08
CA GLY A 39 3.26 -17.22 -10.44
C GLY A 39 4.30 -16.46 -11.26
N GLN A 40 4.90 -15.42 -10.71
CA GLN A 40 5.96 -14.62 -11.35
C GLN A 40 7.34 -15.01 -10.82
N PRO A 41 8.36 -15.09 -11.69
CA PRO A 41 9.74 -15.33 -11.26
C PRO A 41 10.27 -14.07 -10.53
N VAL A 42 10.86 -14.28 -9.37
CA VAL A 42 11.47 -13.22 -8.55
C VAL A 42 12.92 -13.59 -8.19
N GLU A 43 13.76 -12.58 -7.98
CA GLU A 43 15.07 -12.72 -7.38
C GLU A 43 15.05 -12.24 -5.94
N TYR A 44 15.58 -13.04 -5.00
CA TYR A 44 15.72 -12.60 -3.61
C TYR A 44 16.88 -11.62 -3.49
N VAL A 45 16.64 -10.53 -2.79
CA VAL A 45 17.61 -9.46 -2.54
C VAL A 45 17.78 -9.24 -1.04
N SER A 46 18.84 -8.56 -0.66
CA SER A 46 19.09 -8.13 0.72
C SER A 46 19.22 -6.61 0.77
N GLY A 47 18.60 -5.98 1.76
CA GLY A 47 18.54 -4.52 1.90
C GLY A 47 17.40 -3.90 1.11
N GLY A 48 17.22 -2.60 1.27
CA GLY A 48 16.10 -1.86 0.71
C GLY A 48 14.87 -1.85 1.62
N LYS A 49 13.77 -1.26 1.15
CA LYS A 49 12.46 -1.28 1.81
C LYS A 49 11.45 -1.97 0.91
N SER A 50 10.74 -2.95 1.44
CA SER A 50 9.63 -3.59 0.74
C SER A 50 8.39 -2.70 0.70
N ARG A 51 7.44 -3.03 -0.18
CA ARG A 51 6.13 -2.35 -0.28
C ARG A 51 5.41 -2.38 1.07
N ILE A 52 5.47 -3.50 1.80
CA ILE A 52 4.84 -3.63 3.11
C ILE A 52 5.51 -2.77 4.18
N ASP A 53 6.85 -2.62 4.17
CA ASP A 53 7.57 -1.74 5.09
C ASP A 53 7.18 -0.28 4.89
N VAL A 54 7.14 0.16 3.63
CA VAL A 54 6.72 1.52 3.26
C VAL A 54 5.26 1.77 3.65
N LEU A 55 4.38 0.79 3.42
CA LEU A 55 2.98 0.87 3.82
C LEU A 55 2.83 1.00 5.33
N ASN A 56 3.53 0.16 6.11
CA ASN A 56 3.53 0.22 7.57
C ASN A 56 3.97 1.60 8.07
N GLU A 57 5.03 2.16 7.50
CA GLU A 57 5.53 3.50 7.85
C GLU A 57 4.51 4.59 7.52
N ALA A 58 3.89 4.53 6.34
CA ALA A 58 2.89 5.50 5.90
C ALA A 58 1.65 5.50 6.81
N VAL A 59 1.15 4.31 7.17
CA VAL A 59 0.02 4.16 8.12
C VAL A 59 0.37 4.72 9.50
N ARG A 60 1.56 4.42 10.05
CA ARG A 60 1.99 5.00 11.33
C ARG A 60 2.03 6.52 11.31
N ARG A 61 2.55 7.12 10.23
CA ARG A 61 2.58 8.59 10.05
C ARG A 61 1.19 9.20 9.98
N MET A 62 0.28 8.57 9.22
CA MET A 62 -1.12 8.98 9.13
C MET A 62 -1.78 8.98 10.51
N LEU A 63 -1.67 7.87 11.26
CA LEU A 63 -2.24 7.74 12.60
C LEU A 63 -1.68 8.78 13.58
N GLY A 64 -0.37 9.05 13.52
CA GLY A 64 0.28 10.09 14.32
C GLY A 64 -0.27 11.49 14.02
N THR A 65 -0.59 11.78 12.76
CA THR A 65 -1.19 13.06 12.37
C THR A 65 -2.65 13.14 12.80
N LEU A 66 -3.46 12.11 12.55
CA LEU A 66 -4.87 12.09 12.98
C LEU A 66 -5.00 12.20 14.51
N THR A 67 -4.06 11.60 15.26
CA THR A 67 -4.01 11.74 16.72
C THR A 67 -3.77 13.19 17.17
N LYS A 68 -2.88 13.92 16.47
CA LYS A 68 -2.59 15.34 16.78
C LYS A 68 -3.75 16.25 16.42
N GLU A 69 -4.46 15.96 15.34
CA GLU A 69 -5.61 16.73 14.86
C GLU A 69 -6.92 16.39 15.60
N ALA A 70 -6.93 15.29 16.37
CA ALA A 70 -8.09 14.92 17.18
C ALA A 70 -8.31 15.93 18.31
N SER A 71 -9.56 16.31 18.52
CA SER A 71 -9.97 17.27 19.54
C SER A 71 -11.37 16.93 20.07
N GLN A 72 -11.89 17.75 20.99
CA GLN A 72 -13.27 17.59 21.44
C GLN A 72 -14.31 17.80 20.32
N ALA A 73 -13.95 18.55 19.27
CA ALA A 73 -14.79 18.81 18.10
C ALA A 73 -14.62 17.77 16.99
N ASN A 74 -13.45 17.14 16.89
CA ASN A 74 -13.06 16.23 15.79
C ASN A 74 -12.63 14.89 16.35
N GLU A 75 -13.39 13.84 16.08
CA GLU A 75 -13.08 12.45 16.45
C GLU A 75 -12.88 11.62 15.17
N PHE A 76 -11.73 10.99 15.04
CA PHE A 76 -11.42 10.06 13.93
C PHE A 76 -11.49 8.63 14.46
N LEU A 77 -12.39 7.81 13.91
CA LEU A 77 -12.45 6.37 14.20
C LEU A 77 -11.69 5.64 13.11
N VAL A 78 -10.59 4.99 13.45
CA VAL A 78 -9.78 4.26 12.48
C VAL A 78 -9.93 2.77 12.68
N ALA A 79 -10.18 2.06 11.58
CA ALA A 79 -10.19 0.61 11.50
C ALA A 79 -9.20 0.14 10.44
N VAL A 80 -8.62 -1.04 10.63
CA VAL A 80 -7.71 -1.67 9.67
C VAL A 80 -8.16 -3.10 9.40
N VAL A 81 -8.38 -3.39 8.13
CA VAL A 81 -8.57 -4.73 7.58
C VAL A 81 -7.33 -5.04 6.74
N THR A 82 -6.65 -6.14 7.02
CA THR A 82 -5.55 -6.64 6.19
C THR A 82 -6.02 -7.84 5.39
N PHE A 83 -5.47 -8.02 4.19
CA PHE A 83 -5.79 -9.16 3.34
C PHE A 83 -4.53 -9.67 2.63
N GLY A 84 -4.05 -10.81 3.14
CA GLY A 84 -2.92 -11.57 2.63
C GLY A 84 -3.15 -13.03 3.04
N GLY A 85 -3.32 -13.93 2.07
CA GLY A 85 -3.81 -15.31 2.32
C GLY A 85 -5.22 -15.36 2.89
N THR A 86 -5.52 -14.60 3.92
CA THR A 86 -6.85 -14.41 4.52
C THR A 86 -7.15 -12.93 4.77
N ALA A 87 -8.45 -12.58 4.85
CA ALA A 87 -8.85 -11.24 5.26
C ALA A 87 -9.12 -11.20 6.78
N VAL A 88 -8.53 -10.24 7.47
CA VAL A 88 -8.60 -10.12 8.93
C VAL A 88 -8.94 -8.69 9.33
N LEU A 89 -9.91 -8.52 10.24
CA LEU A 89 -10.09 -7.26 10.94
C LEU A 89 -8.96 -7.09 11.97
N LYS A 90 -7.85 -6.52 11.53
CA LYS A 90 -6.66 -6.33 12.37
C LYS A 90 -6.92 -5.37 13.53
N GLN A 91 -7.72 -4.34 13.29
CA GLN A 91 -8.16 -3.39 14.30
C GLN A 91 -9.60 -2.96 14.04
N ALA A 92 -10.47 -3.20 15.01
CA ALA A 92 -11.82 -2.65 15.02
C ALA A 92 -11.78 -1.12 15.19
N PRO A 93 -12.85 -0.37 14.82
CA PRO A 93 -12.86 1.08 14.91
C PRO A 93 -12.59 1.59 16.32
N VAL A 94 -11.49 2.33 16.45
CA VAL A 94 -11.11 3.01 17.70
C VAL A 94 -10.73 4.44 17.40
N PRO A 95 -10.83 5.37 18.39
CA PRO A 95 -10.28 6.71 18.21
C PRO A 95 -8.82 6.66 17.81
N ALA A 96 -8.39 7.51 16.86
CA ALA A 96 -7.02 7.56 16.39
C ALA A 96 -6.00 7.69 17.54
N SER A 97 -6.36 8.42 18.60
CA SER A 97 -5.53 8.58 19.82
C SER A 97 -5.37 7.30 20.65
N ALA A 98 -6.27 6.34 20.51
CA ALA A 98 -6.22 5.05 21.20
C ALA A 98 -5.64 3.93 20.32
N PHE A 99 -5.38 4.21 19.04
CA PHE A 99 -4.91 3.22 18.08
C PHE A 99 -3.43 2.86 18.33
N LYS A 100 -3.15 1.58 18.50
CA LYS A 100 -1.80 1.03 18.60
C LYS A 100 -1.53 0.21 17.36
N TYR A 101 -0.86 0.80 16.37
CA TYR A 101 -0.52 0.11 15.14
C TYR A 101 0.64 -0.87 15.36
N THR A 102 0.43 -2.10 14.96
CA THR A 102 1.48 -3.12 14.83
C THR A 102 1.72 -3.38 13.36
N ASP A 103 2.97 -3.55 12.96
CA ASP A 103 3.33 -3.79 11.57
C ASP A 103 2.64 -5.04 11.01
N SER A 104 2.30 -4.98 9.75
CA SER A 104 1.81 -6.12 8.99
C SER A 104 2.99 -6.79 8.31
N HIS A 105 2.88 -8.09 8.09
CA HIS A 105 3.82 -8.88 7.31
C HIS A 105 3.11 -9.34 6.05
N ALA A 106 3.85 -9.44 4.97
CA ALA A 106 3.31 -9.86 3.68
C ALA A 106 3.43 -11.37 3.53
N ASP A 107 2.30 -12.02 3.18
CA ASP A 107 2.22 -13.46 2.92
C ASP A 107 0.92 -13.81 2.19
N GLY A 108 0.94 -14.92 1.43
CA GLY A 108 -0.23 -15.48 0.76
C GLY A 108 -0.74 -14.68 -0.44
N GLY A 109 -1.94 -15.00 -0.90
CA GLY A 109 -2.60 -14.34 -2.03
C GLY A 109 -3.39 -13.10 -1.61
N THR A 110 -4.19 -12.54 -2.52
CA THR A 110 -4.89 -11.25 -2.42
C THR A 110 -6.42 -11.44 -2.30
N PRO A 111 -6.98 -11.86 -1.16
CA PRO A 111 -8.42 -12.11 -0.99
C PRO A 111 -9.22 -10.81 -0.79
N LEU A 112 -9.27 -9.96 -1.81
CA LEU A 112 -9.95 -8.66 -1.77
C LEU A 112 -11.44 -8.78 -1.48
N GLY A 113 -12.12 -9.77 -2.06
CA GLY A 113 -13.54 -9.97 -1.83
C GLY A 113 -13.85 -10.29 -0.36
N ALA A 114 -13.01 -11.10 0.29
CA ALA A 114 -13.14 -11.34 1.72
C ALA A 114 -12.91 -10.07 2.55
N ALA A 115 -11.94 -9.23 2.17
CA ALA A 115 -11.70 -7.94 2.84
C ALA A 115 -12.89 -6.97 2.68
N ILE A 116 -13.52 -6.95 1.51
CA ILE A 116 -14.73 -6.16 1.25
C ILE A 116 -15.89 -6.62 2.14
N ASP A 117 -16.09 -7.93 2.32
CA ASP A 117 -17.12 -8.45 3.21
C ASP A 117 -16.89 -8.03 4.67
N VAL A 118 -15.64 -8.11 5.15
CA VAL A 118 -15.27 -7.65 6.49
C VAL A 118 -15.58 -6.16 6.64
N ALA A 119 -15.16 -5.33 5.67
CA ALA A 119 -15.42 -3.89 5.71
C ALA A 119 -16.91 -3.55 5.66
N LYS A 120 -17.68 -4.27 4.82
CA LYS A 120 -19.13 -4.09 4.73
C LYS A 120 -19.79 -4.42 6.07
N SER A 121 -19.50 -5.57 6.64
CA SER A 121 -20.04 -6.00 7.93
C SER A 121 -19.75 -4.97 9.02
N LEU A 122 -18.53 -4.43 9.05
CA LEU A 122 -18.14 -3.39 9.98
C LEU A 122 -18.93 -2.09 9.82
N ILE A 123 -19.19 -1.66 8.57
CA ILE A 123 -19.92 -0.42 8.27
C ILE A 123 -21.40 -0.57 8.58
N GLU A 124 -21.98 -1.74 8.33
CA GLU A 124 -23.39 -1.99 8.61
C GLU A 124 -23.67 -2.11 10.12
N ASP A 125 -22.68 -2.50 10.92
CA ASP A 125 -22.78 -2.62 12.36
C ASP A 125 -22.79 -1.23 13.02
N ARG A 126 -23.93 -0.87 13.63
CA ARG A 126 -24.14 0.41 14.29
C ARG A 126 -23.46 0.52 15.66
N GLU A 127 -23.06 -0.59 16.25
CA GLU A 127 -22.26 -0.62 17.48
C GLU A 127 -20.81 -0.23 17.17
N GLN A 128 -20.29 -0.72 16.03
CA GLN A 128 -18.95 -0.38 15.57
C GLN A 128 -18.87 1.03 14.97
N ILE A 129 -19.79 1.35 14.05
CA ILE A 129 -19.88 2.67 13.42
C ILE A 129 -21.25 3.27 13.72
N PRO A 130 -21.35 4.17 14.73
CA PRO A 130 -22.61 4.76 15.16
C PRO A 130 -23.36 5.45 14.02
N SER A 131 -24.71 5.40 14.06
CA SER A 131 -25.55 6.04 13.03
C SER A 131 -25.35 7.56 12.95
N ARG A 132 -24.87 8.19 14.05
CA ARG A 132 -24.52 9.61 14.09
C ARG A 132 -23.18 9.96 13.43
N ALA A 133 -22.36 8.95 13.09
CA ALA A 133 -21.06 9.18 12.44
C ALA A 133 -21.21 9.91 11.11
N TYR A 134 -20.18 10.62 10.71
CA TYR A 134 -20.10 11.16 9.37
C TYR A 134 -19.91 10.02 8.34
N ARG A 135 -20.09 10.34 7.08
CA ARG A 135 -19.88 9.42 5.94
C ARG A 135 -18.48 8.82 6.01
N PRO A 136 -18.35 7.49 6.14
CA PRO A 136 -17.04 6.85 6.24
C PRO A 136 -16.21 7.06 4.98
N LEU A 137 -14.88 7.12 5.15
CA LEU A 137 -13.91 6.98 4.08
C LEU A 137 -13.33 5.57 4.13
N VAL A 138 -13.35 4.87 3.00
CA VAL A 138 -12.71 3.57 2.84
C VAL A 138 -11.54 3.70 1.88
N VAL A 139 -10.35 3.31 2.32
CA VAL A 139 -9.11 3.42 1.55
C VAL A 139 -8.62 2.03 1.24
N LEU A 140 -8.53 1.70 -0.05
CA LEU A 140 -7.95 0.44 -0.53
C LEU A 140 -6.52 0.69 -1.00
N VAL A 141 -5.59 -0.12 -0.51
CA VAL A 141 -4.21 -0.17 -0.97
C VAL A 141 -3.89 -1.58 -1.40
N SER A 142 -3.47 -1.76 -2.66
CA SER A 142 -3.12 -3.07 -3.21
C SER A 142 -2.04 -2.93 -4.28
N ASP A 143 -1.27 -3.97 -4.47
CA ASP A 143 -0.22 -4.04 -5.50
C ASP A 143 -0.51 -5.06 -6.62
N GLY A 144 -1.67 -5.76 -6.57
CA GLY A 144 -1.93 -6.82 -7.51
C GLY A 144 -3.40 -7.08 -7.83
N GLU A 145 -3.61 -8.21 -8.51
CA GLU A 145 -4.94 -8.71 -8.86
C GLU A 145 -5.53 -9.53 -7.72
N PRO A 146 -6.83 -9.41 -7.45
CA PRO A 146 -7.50 -10.26 -6.48
C PRO A 146 -7.43 -11.75 -6.85
N THR A 147 -7.24 -12.59 -5.84
CA THR A 147 -7.17 -14.05 -6.00
C THR A 147 -8.47 -14.78 -5.64
N ASP A 148 -9.49 -14.03 -5.20
CA ASP A 148 -10.81 -14.56 -4.82
C ASP A 148 -11.95 -13.98 -5.68
N SER A 149 -13.17 -14.46 -5.43
CA SER A 149 -14.39 -13.96 -6.10
C SER A 149 -14.84 -12.65 -5.46
N TRP A 150 -14.38 -11.54 -5.94
CA TRP A 150 -14.57 -10.21 -5.37
C TRP A 150 -15.67 -9.37 -6.05
N GLU A 151 -16.02 -9.63 -7.31
CA GLU A 151 -16.87 -8.74 -8.11
C GLU A 151 -18.27 -8.56 -7.53
N LEU A 152 -18.93 -9.66 -7.16
CA LEU A 152 -20.28 -9.61 -6.57
C LEU A 152 -20.26 -8.96 -5.18
N LYS A 153 -19.19 -9.20 -4.41
CA LYS A 153 -19.00 -8.59 -3.08
C LYS A 153 -18.79 -7.09 -3.20
N LEU A 154 -17.98 -6.65 -4.17
CA LEU A 154 -17.82 -5.24 -4.47
C LEU A 154 -19.13 -4.62 -4.95
N ALA A 155 -19.87 -5.27 -5.85
CA ALA A 155 -21.17 -4.76 -6.31
C ALA A 155 -22.12 -4.53 -5.13
N SER A 156 -22.24 -5.51 -4.22
CA SER A 156 -23.04 -5.35 -3.00
C SER A 156 -22.52 -4.24 -2.09
N PHE A 157 -21.20 -4.08 -1.97
CA PHE A 157 -20.59 -3.03 -1.16
C PHE A 157 -20.94 -1.62 -1.66
N ILE A 158 -20.92 -1.41 -2.98
CA ILE A 158 -21.15 -0.08 -3.59
C ILE A 158 -22.63 0.22 -3.88
N GLN A 159 -23.52 -0.76 -3.82
CA GLN A 159 -24.93 -0.60 -4.17
C GLN A 159 -25.87 -0.71 -2.96
N ASP A 160 -25.50 -1.49 -1.93
CA ASP A 160 -26.41 -1.84 -0.86
C ASP A 160 -25.98 -1.27 0.49
N GLY A 161 -26.97 -0.86 1.29
CA GLY A 161 -26.82 -0.54 2.70
C GLY A 161 -26.08 0.78 2.99
N ARG A 162 -25.42 0.82 4.13
CA ARG A 162 -24.63 1.96 4.57
C ARG A 162 -23.31 2.09 3.82
N SER A 163 -22.74 0.94 3.43
CA SER A 163 -21.48 0.88 2.68
C SER A 163 -21.59 1.59 1.32
N ALA A 164 -22.75 1.54 0.67
CA ALA A 164 -23.01 2.25 -0.60
C ALA A 164 -22.83 3.78 -0.49
N LYS A 165 -22.95 4.32 0.72
CA LYS A 165 -22.81 5.76 0.98
C LYS A 165 -21.38 6.17 1.36
N CYS A 166 -20.46 5.22 1.48
CA CYS A 166 -19.07 5.52 1.83
C CYS A 166 -18.37 6.26 0.70
N ASP A 167 -17.45 7.14 1.09
CA ASP A 167 -16.44 7.62 0.16
C ASP A 167 -15.33 6.58 0.00
N ARG A 168 -14.70 6.51 -1.18
CA ARG A 168 -13.71 5.48 -1.47
C ARG A 168 -12.52 6.07 -2.20
N MET A 169 -11.32 5.76 -1.73
CA MET A 169 -10.05 6.08 -2.37
C MET A 169 -9.26 4.79 -2.61
N ALA A 170 -8.43 4.76 -3.64
CA ALA A 170 -7.60 3.61 -3.94
C ALA A 170 -6.18 4.03 -4.33
N LEU A 171 -5.20 3.26 -3.84
CA LEU A 171 -3.79 3.33 -4.20
C LEU A 171 -3.34 2.00 -4.79
N GLY A 172 -2.79 2.06 -6.00
CA GLY A 172 -2.03 0.97 -6.61
C GLY A 172 -0.54 1.16 -6.37
N ILE A 173 0.16 0.13 -5.86
CA ILE A 173 1.60 0.15 -5.63
C ILE A 173 2.28 -0.77 -6.64
N GLY A 174 3.28 -0.22 -7.38
CA GLY A 174 4.03 -0.98 -8.37
C GLY A 174 3.30 -1.09 -9.73
N GLU A 175 3.97 -1.71 -10.69
CA GLU A 175 3.49 -1.75 -12.07
C GLU A 175 2.27 -2.67 -12.26
N GLU A 176 2.16 -3.73 -11.47
CA GLU A 176 1.08 -4.71 -11.53
C GLU A 176 -0.27 -4.09 -11.15
N ALA A 177 -0.28 -3.21 -10.14
CA ALA A 177 -1.47 -2.49 -9.71
C ALA A 177 -1.78 -1.28 -10.58
N THR A 178 -0.79 -0.75 -11.33
CA THR A 178 -0.98 0.43 -12.19
C THR A 178 -1.32 0.08 -13.62
N GLY A 179 -1.26 -1.20 -13.98
CA GLY A 179 -1.61 -1.74 -15.29
C GLY A 179 -2.66 -2.85 -15.24
N GLY A 180 -3.18 -3.25 -16.40
CA GLY A 180 -3.98 -4.44 -16.59
C GLY A 180 -5.20 -4.58 -15.67
N ARG A 181 -5.34 -5.78 -15.09
CA ARG A 181 -6.49 -6.13 -14.24
C ARG A 181 -6.41 -5.52 -12.85
N GLY A 182 -5.21 -5.35 -12.28
CA GLY A 182 -5.02 -4.70 -10.99
C GLY A 182 -5.60 -3.28 -11.00
N ARG A 183 -5.22 -2.48 -12.00
CA ARG A 183 -5.79 -1.14 -12.20
C ARG A 183 -7.31 -1.16 -12.37
N ALA A 184 -7.83 -2.04 -13.22
CA ALA A 184 -9.28 -2.14 -13.45
C ALA A 184 -10.05 -2.48 -12.16
N THR A 185 -9.48 -3.29 -11.28
CA THR A 185 -10.04 -3.59 -9.96
C THR A 185 -10.13 -2.35 -9.08
N LEU A 186 -9.05 -1.56 -9.01
CA LEU A 186 -9.02 -0.32 -8.24
C LEU A 186 -10.01 0.72 -8.79
N GLU A 187 -10.11 0.86 -10.12
CA GLU A 187 -11.07 1.74 -10.79
C GLU A 187 -12.52 1.33 -10.47
N ARG A 188 -12.82 0.03 -10.47
CA ARG A 188 -14.15 -0.47 -10.06
C ARG A 188 -14.44 -0.21 -8.59
N PHE A 189 -13.43 -0.29 -7.71
CA PHE A 189 -13.62 0.00 -6.30
C PHE A 189 -14.02 1.45 -6.04
N ILE A 190 -13.43 2.41 -6.75
CA ILE A 190 -13.75 3.84 -6.59
C ILE A 190 -14.89 4.32 -7.49
N ALA A 191 -15.49 3.45 -8.30
CA ALA A 191 -16.55 3.83 -9.23
C ALA A 191 -17.71 4.53 -8.52
N GLY A 192 -18.15 5.67 -9.07
CA GLY A 192 -19.20 6.52 -8.48
C GLY A 192 -18.72 7.47 -7.37
N THR A 193 -17.40 7.61 -7.18
CA THR A 193 -16.80 8.68 -6.36
C THR A 193 -16.16 9.75 -7.26
N GLU A 194 -15.76 10.88 -6.66
CA GLU A 194 -15.04 11.95 -7.38
C GLU A 194 -13.52 11.66 -7.51
N HIS A 195 -13.05 10.56 -6.91
CA HIS A 195 -11.63 10.23 -6.87
C HIS A 195 -11.18 9.47 -8.11
N LYS A 196 -9.86 9.56 -8.37
CA LYS A 196 -9.14 8.72 -9.32
C LYS A 196 -8.28 7.73 -8.56
N VAL A 197 -7.88 6.64 -9.21
CA VAL A 197 -6.87 5.73 -8.66
C VAL A 197 -5.54 6.47 -8.57
N PHE A 198 -4.95 6.46 -7.38
CA PHE A 198 -3.59 6.92 -7.17
C PHE A 198 -2.63 5.78 -7.51
N GLU A 199 -1.48 6.13 -8.05
CA GLU A 199 -0.43 5.19 -8.41
C GLU A 199 0.84 5.57 -7.66
N ALA A 200 1.55 4.58 -7.11
CA ALA A 200 2.81 4.78 -6.44
C ALA A 200 3.87 3.81 -6.98
N LYS A 201 4.97 4.37 -7.46
CA LYS A 201 6.13 3.63 -7.96
C LYS A 201 7.27 3.60 -6.96
N ASP A 202 7.24 4.49 -5.98
CA ASP A 202 8.25 4.62 -4.95
C ASP A 202 7.66 4.92 -3.57
N ALA A 203 8.50 4.85 -2.54
CA ALA A 203 8.13 5.11 -1.16
C ALA A 203 7.59 6.54 -0.94
N GLY A 204 8.11 7.52 -1.67
CA GLY A 204 7.68 8.91 -1.58
C GLY A 204 6.24 9.09 -2.04
N GLU A 205 5.86 8.42 -3.13
CA GLU A 205 4.50 8.47 -3.67
C GLU A 205 3.49 7.79 -2.74
N VAL A 206 3.84 6.66 -2.12
CA VAL A 206 3.01 6.04 -1.07
C VAL A 206 2.79 7.00 0.09
N HIS A 207 3.84 7.62 0.61
CA HIS A 207 3.73 8.62 1.69
C HIS A 207 2.90 9.83 1.29
N ASN A 208 3.03 10.30 0.05
CA ASN A 208 2.25 11.41 -0.48
C ASN A 208 0.76 11.08 -0.56
N PHE A 209 0.41 9.86 -0.98
CA PHE A 209 -0.98 9.41 -0.96
C PHE A 209 -1.56 9.42 0.46
N PHE A 210 -0.88 8.82 1.44
CA PHE A 210 -1.37 8.81 2.82
C PHE A 210 -1.45 10.21 3.44
N LYS A 211 -0.54 11.12 3.06
CA LYS A 211 -0.64 12.54 3.42
C LYS A 211 -1.89 13.18 2.82
N PHE A 212 -2.18 12.90 1.55
CA PHE A 212 -3.40 13.38 0.88
C PHE A 212 -4.66 12.86 1.55
N VAL A 213 -4.75 11.55 1.85
CA VAL A 213 -5.84 10.94 2.61
C VAL A 213 -6.02 11.64 3.96
N THR A 214 -4.93 11.84 4.71
CA THR A 214 -4.95 12.49 6.02
C THR A 214 -5.48 13.92 5.91
N MET A 215 -4.99 14.70 4.95
CA MET A 215 -5.45 16.08 4.71
C MET A 215 -6.94 16.14 4.32
N SER A 216 -7.39 15.18 3.49
CA SER A 216 -8.79 15.07 3.11
C SER A 216 -9.69 14.81 4.33
N VAL A 217 -9.30 13.86 5.19
CA VAL A 217 -10.01 13.53 6.43
C VAL A 217 -10.09 14.73 7.38
N VAL A 218 -8.95 15.39 7.62
CA VAL A 218 -8.88 16.56 8.50
C VAL A 218 -9.71 17.73 7.95
N SER A 219 -9.55 18.03 6.65
CA SER A 219 -10.33 19.10 5.99
C SER A 219 -11.83 18.84 6.07
N ARG A 220 -12.28 17.59 5.86
CA ARG A 220 -13.68 17.21 6.02
C ARG A 220 -14.18 17.43 7.45
N SER A 221 -13.38 17.08 8.46
CA SER A 221 -13.78 17.23 9.86
C SER A 221 -13.95 18.70 10.29
N LEU A 222 -13.23 19.61 9.64
CA LEU A 222 -13.31 21.06 9.86
C LEU A 222 -14.39 21.75 9.02
N SER A 223 -14.94 21.06 8.03
CA SER A 223 -15.96 21.60 7.13
C SER A 223 -17.31 21.77 7.86
N GLN A 224 -18.08 22.76 7.42
CA GLN A 224 -19.49 22.93 7.87
C GLN A 224 -20.36 21.72 7.47
N ASN A 225 -20.00 21.02 6.42
CA ASN A 225 -20.64 19.77 5.99
C ASN A 225 -19.61 18.67 5.70
N PRO A 226 -19.18 17.90 6.72
CA PRO A 226 -18.19 16.85 6.59
C PRO A 226 -18.61 15.66 5.68
N ASN A 227 -19.89 15.61 5.28
CA ASN A 227 -20.37 14.60 4.34
C ASN A 227 -20.17 15.01 2.87
N LEU A 228 -19.87 16.27 2.60
CA LEU A 228 -19.43 16.72 1.30
C LEU A 228 -17.92 16.46 1.19
N VAL A 229 -17.56 15.59 0.27
CA VAL A 229 -16.15 15.36 -0.05
C VAL A 229 -15.66 16.57 -0.85
N PRO A 230 -14.57 17.25 -0.43
CA PRO A 230 -14.00 18.31 -1.26
C PRO A 230 -13.57 17.70 -2.59
N PRO A 231 -13.86 18.33 -3.74
CA PRO A 231 -13.29 17.88 -4.99
C PRO A 231 -11.76 17.86 -4.89
N ASP A 232 -11.11 16.86 -5.49
CA ASP A 232 -9.64 16.70 -5.50
C ASP A 232 -8.89 17.97 -5.94
N ALA A 233 -9.55 18.86 -6.67
CA ALA A 233 -9.03 20.15 -7.12
C ALA A 233 -8.69 21.14 -5.97
N THR A 234 -9.31 21.00 -4.78
CA THR A 234 -9.01 21.83 -3.61
C THR A 234 -7.87 21.28 -2.77
N LEU A 235 -7.66 19.99 -2.84
CA LEU A 235 -6.51 19.29 -2.27
C LEU A 235 -5.60 18.96 -3.45
N LYS A 236 -4.65 19.85 -3.74
CA LYS A 236 -3.70 19.62 -4.83
C LYS A 236 -3.06 18.25 -4.63
N PRO A 237 -3.26 17.26 -5.54
CA PRO A 237 -2.58 15.99 -5.40
C PRO A 237 -1.09 16.25 -5.33
N PRO A 238 -0.34 15.50 -4.49
CA PRO A 238 1.10 15.65 -4.48
C PRO A 238 1.59 15.41 -5.91
N THR A 239 2.16 16.45 -6.50
CA THR A 239 2.85 16.33 -7.79
C THR A 239 4.01 15.39 -7.54
N PRO A 240 4.20 14.31 -8.32
CA PRO A 240 5.40 13.50 -8.21
C PRO A 240 6.58 14.47 -8.25
N ALA A 241 7.49 14.35 -7.29
CA ALA A 241 8.70 15.17 -7.27
C ALA A 241 9.41 14.88 -8.60
N THR A 242 9.37 15.84 -9.51
CA THR A 242 10.17 15.79 -10.73
C THR A 242 11.60 15.63 -10.24
N ALA A 243 12.17 14.45 -10.44
CA ALA A 243 13.56 14.20 -10.15
C ALA A 243 14.34 15.30 -10.90
N ALA A 244 14.86 16.24 -10.14
CA ALA A 244 15.76 17.24 -10.70
C ALA A 244 16.94 16.46 -11.26
N SER A 245 16.92 16.26 -12.58
CA SER A 245 18.06 15.76 -13.34
C SER A 245 19.25 16.63 -13.00
N LYS A 246 20.09 16.17 -12.05
CA LYS A 246 21.43 16.68 -11.92
C LYS A 246 22.15 16.26 -13.19
N ALA A 247 22.29 17.21 -14.09
CA ALA A 247 23.19 17.09 -15.20
C ALA A 247 24.58 16.71 -14.65
N VAL A 248 24.99 15.48 -14.93
CA VAL A 248 26.36 15.02 -14.68
C VAL A 248 27.24 15.77 -15.69
N PRO A 249 28.25 16.53 -15.26
CA PRO A 249 29.19 17.12 -16.19
C PRO A 249 29.94 15.99 -16.90
N ALA A 250 29.99 16.07 -18.23
CA ALA A 250 30.73 15.15 -19.08
C ALA A 250 32.17 15.02 -18.64
N ALA A 251 32.59 13.79 -18.30
CA ALA A 251 33.98 13.46 -18.08
C ALA A 251 34.75 13.48 -19.41
N PRO A 252 36.04 13.92 -19.43
CA PRO A 252 36.82 13.99 -20.65
C PRO A 252 37.17 12.59 -21.17
N ALA A 253 37.14 12.44 -22.48
CA ALA A 253 37.46 11.24 -23.21
C ALA A 253 38.88 10.72 -22.90
N VAL A 254 38.96 9.43 -22.54
CA VAL A 254 40.20 8.69 -22.42
C VAL A 254 40.41 7.90 -23.73
N PRO A 255 41.60 7.93 -24.37
CA PRO A 255 41.83 7.26 -25.64
C PRO A 255 41.93 5.74 -25.50
N GLU A 256 41.41 5.02 -26.52
CA GLU A 256 41.43 3.57 -26.64
C GLU A 256 42.90 3.01 -26.70
N PRO A 257 43.17 1.86 -26.08
CA PRO A 257 44.34 1.05 -26.44
C PRO A 257 43.97 -0.04 -27.44
N SER A 258 44.80 -0.14 -28.46
CA SER A 258 44.80 -1.05 -29.57
C SER A 258 44.87 -2.54 -29.19
N LYS A 259 44.26 -3.35 -30.07
CA LYS A 259 44.28 -4.81 -30.12
C LYS A 259 45.69 -5.40 -30.10
N SER A 260 45.90 -6.47 -29.34
CA SER A 260 46.80 -7.54 -29.72
C SER A 260 46.31 -8.90 -29.19
N ALA A 261 46.45 -9.91 -29.99
CA ALA A 261 45.86 -11.22 -29.95
C ALA A 261 46.62 -12.23 -29.05
N ALA A 262 45.92 -13.31 -28.76
CA ALA A 262 46.33 -14.72 -28.79
C ALA A 262 46.31 -15.54 -27.49
N ALA A 263 45.53 -16.61 -27.61
CA ALA A 263 45.74 -18.01 -27.20
C ALA A 263 45.37 -18.47 -25.78
N ALA A 264 44.36 -19.37 -25.76
CA ALA A 264 44.05 -20.38 -24.76
C ALA A 264 45.15 -21.49 -24.73
N PRO A 265 45.17 -22.55 -23.84
CA PRO A 265 44.04 -23.35 -23.40
C PRO A 265 44.04 -23.89 -21.93
N ALA A 266 42.87 -24.41 -21.53
CA ALA A 266 42.50 -25.57 -20.72
C ALA A 266 43.26 -26.00 -19.44
N ALA A 267 42.53 -26.25 -18.35
CA ALA A 267 42.28 -27.60 -17.79
C ALA A 267 41.68 -27.58 -16.37
N SER A 268 40.58 -28.32 -16.23
CA SER A 268 40.19 -29.30 -15.18
C SER A 268 39.95 -28.88 -13.72
N SER A 269 38.73 -29.21 -13.30
CA SER A 269 38.09 -29.45 -11.98
C SER A 269 38.96 -30.22 -10.96
N PRO A 270 38.60 -30.34 -9.66
CA PRO A 270 37.28 -30.64 -9.14
C PRO A 270 36.86 -29.87 -7.85
N ALA A 271 35.58 -29.98 -7.52
CA ALA A 271 34.94 -29.49 -6.31
C ALA A 271 35.30 -30.25 -5.03
N PRO A 272 35.13 -29.65 -3.87
CA PRO A 272 34.63 -30.36 -2.72
C PRO A 272 33.33 -29.78 -2.18
N SER A 273 32.43 -30.66 -1.73
CA SER A 273 31.17 -30.38 -1.07
C SER A 273 31.34 -29.64 0.25
N PRO A 274 30.41 -28.77 0.62
CA PRO A 274 30.43 -28.10 1.93
C PRO A 274 29.51 -28.76 2.95
N SER A 275 30.00 -28.72 4.17
CA SER A 275 29.31 -29.03 5.41
C SER A 275 28.22 -27.98 5.71
N ALA A 276 27.07 -28.46 6.16
CA ALA A 276 25.96 -27.66 6.62
C ALA A 276 26.33 -26.84 7.87
N THR A 277 26.17 -25.53 7.77
CA THR A 277 26.09 -24.64 8.95
C THR A 277 24.72 -23.96 8.90
N THR A 278 23.92 -24.27 9.89
CA THR A 278 22.62 -23.67 10.15
C THR A 278 22.85 -22.22 10.55
N THR A 279 22.50 -21.29 9.72
CA THR A 279 22.40 -19.87 10.07
C THR A 279 20.93 -19.48 10.07
N ASP A 280 20.53 -18.75 11.11
CA ASP A 280 19.26 -18.13 11.34
C ASP A 280 18.80 -17.30 10.11
N PRO A 281 17.52 -17.34 9.67
CA PRO A 281 17.10 -16.62 8.48
C PRO A 281 17.02 -15.11 8.79
N GLU A 282 18.04 -14.37 8.37
CA GLU A 282 17.88 -12.92 8.16
C GLU A 282 16.78 -12.69 7.13
N LYS A 283 15.94 -11.67 7.37
CA LYS A 283 14.88 -11.25 6.46
C LYS A 283 15.45 -10.96 5.08
N GLU A 284 15.13 -11.80 4.12
CA GLU A 284 15.42 -11.55 2.72
C GLU A 284 14.21 -10.86 2.07
N ASP A 285 14.45 -9.71 1.42
CA ASP A 285 13.45 -8.98 0.66
C ASP A 285 13.38 -9.49 -0.78
N ILE A 286 12.28 -9.26 -1.47
CA ILE A 286 12.02 -9.78 -2.82
C ILE A 286 12.16 -8.67 -3.85
N TYR A 287 12.80 -9.00 -5.00
CA TYR A 287 12.98 -8.11 -6.14
C TYR A 287 12.63 -8.82 -7.46
N TRP A 288 12.13 -8.07 -8.42
CA TRP A 288 11.84 -8.52 -9.80
C TRP A 288 13.09 -8.60 -10.67
#